data_043c28f439aab73d74c6dc7856f63229
#
_entry.id   043c28f439aab73d74c6dc7856f63229
#
_cell.length_a   1.000
_cell.length_b   1.000
_cell.length_c   1.000
_cell.angle_alpha   90.00
_cell.angle_beta   90.00
_cell.angle_gamma   90.00
#
_symmetry.space_group_name_H-M   'P 1'
#
loop_
_entity.id
_entity.type
_entity.pdbx_description
1 polymer ?
#
loop_
_entity_poly.entity_id
_entity_poly.type
_entity_poly.pdbx_seq_one_letter_code
_entity_poly.pdbx_strand_id
1 'polypeptide(L)'
;EDLIALSDILEYTDPAKEGKMPSNSPIETTSDTIKNKNTPKSDIAKETIIDYQSVGYRFEQNIKELYNLWKDEKNRNFAYQIAGIMNPDSSLNLREYKKKLSKNRNERIQFDTLMRFFEEKGHEEEFYLKWDMIASGRYMEDSRITPQNNKITRFLLSTPGTRTNIEFTKDEEGNVIVEPEIVAMMKLSVAQALDYDLDKDLDTFVLAELEKDISIENDGSL
;
A
#
# COMPACT_ATOMS: atom_id res chain seq x y z
N GLU A 1 -1.50 26.35 -30.27
CA GLU A 1 -0.55 25.34 -29.71
C GLU A 1 0.19 26.01 -28.57
N ASP A 2 -0.46 26.08 -27.45
CA ASP A 2 0.10 26.66 -26.22
C ASP A 2 1.10 25.68 -25.63
N LEU A 3 2.36 25.93 -25.87
CA LEU A 3 3.45 25.43 -25.05
C LEU A 3 3.19 25.94 -23.65
N ILE A 4 2.53 25.11 -22.83
CA ILE A 4 2.46 25.30 -21.38
C ILE A 4 3.91 25.38 -20.94
N ALA A 5 4.31 26.55 -20.46
CA ALA A 5 5.69 26.82 -20.12
C ALA A 5 6.16 25.73 -19.14
N LEU A 6 7.28 25.11 -19.42
CA LEU A 6 7.94 24.14 -18.54
C LEU A 6 8.13 24.70 -17.11
N SER A 7 8.15 26.03 -16.94
CA SER A 7 8.18 26.74 -15.66
C SER A 7 6.98 26.44 -14.77
N ASP A 8 5.75 26.34 -15.32
CA ASP A 8 4.55 26.01 -14.53
C ASP A 8 4.55 24.54 -14.03
N ILE A 9 5.44 23.75 -14.60
CA ILE A 9 5.66 22.36 -14.24
C ILE A 9 6.76 22.22 -13.17
N LEU A 10 7.66 23.20 -13.08
CA LEU A 10 8.82 23.16 -12.19
C LEU A 10 8.55 23.71 -10.77
N GLU A 11 7.48 24.48 -10.56
CA GLU A 11 7.09 24.95 -9.23
C GLU A 11 6.37 23.91 -8.36
N TYR A 12 6.08 22.75 -8.91
CA TYR A 12 5.52 21.67 -8.11
C TYR A 12 6.64 21.07 -7.25
N THR A 13 6.54 21.26 -5.95
CA THR A 13 7.41 20.60 -4.97
C THR A 13 7.40 19.11 -5.28
N ASP A 14 8.56 18.57 -5.61
CA ASP A 14 8.76 17.16 -5.90
C ASP A 14 8.35 16.34 -4.65
N PRO A 15 7.21 15.65 -4.64
CA PRO A 15 6.78 14.90 -3.47
C PRO A 15 7.77 13.79 -3.09
N ALA A 16 8.68 13.42 -4.00
CA ALA A 16 9.79 12.54 -3.71
C ALA A 16 10.85 13.21 -2.82
N LYS A 17 10.81 14.53 -2.63
CA LYS A 17 11.69 15.25 -1.69
C LYS A 17 11.10 15.30 -0.28
N GLU A 18 9.81 15.06 -0.13
CA GLU A 18 9.18 14.97 1.18
C GLU A 18 9.38 13.55 1.75
N GLY A 19 9.67 13.50 3.03
CA GLY A 19 9.93 12.26 3.74
C GLY A 19 11.38 11.77 3.64
N LYS A 20 11.72 10.85 4.51
CA LYS A 20 13.03 10.20 4.57
C LYS A 20 12.99 8.85 3.87
N MET A 21 14.11 8.45 3.29
CA MET A 21 14.24 7.07 2.83
C MET A 21 14.13 6.12 4.03
N PRO A 22 13.62 4.89 3.83
CA PRO A 22 13.59 3.87 4.87
C PRO A 22 14.98 3.60 5.45
N SER A 23 15.01 3.22 6.73
CA SER A 23 16.25 2.87 7.45
C SER A 23 16.54 1.37 7.33
N ASN A 24 17.82 0.99 7.44
CA ASN A 24 18.26 -0.41 7.50
C ASN A 24 18.16 -1.02 8.92
N SER A 25 17.82 -0.21 9.91
CA SER A 25 17.66 -0.62 11.30
C SER A 25 16.48 0.11 11.93
N PRO A 26 15.91 -0.42 13.04
CA PRO A 26 14.87 0.25 13.80
C PRO A 26 15.26 1.70 14.14
N ILE A 27 14.29 2.59 14.09
CA ILE A 27 14.50 4.01 14.35
C ILE A 27 14.07 4.30 15.78
N GLU A 28 15.03 4.50 16.66
CA GLU A 28 14.82 4.67 18.11
C GLU A 28 14.56 6.12 18.53
N THR A 29 14.51 7.05 17.57
CA THR A 29 14.35 8.47 17.86
C THR A 29 13.16 9.08 17.13
N THR A 30 12.53 10.05 17.78
CA THR A 30 11.48 10.86 17.16
C THR A 30 11.71 12.34 17.49
N SER A 31 11.06 13.25 16.77
CA SER A 31 11.08 14.68 17.08
C SER A 31 10.29 14.97 18.35
N ASP A 32 10.70 16.00 19.10
CA ASP A 32 10.01 16.40 20.34
C ASP A 32 8.67 17.09 20.09
N THR A 33 8.48 17.65 18.90
CA THR A 33 7.27 18.39 18.53
C THR A 33 6.45 17.68 17.47
N ILE A 34 5.17 17.94 17.49
CA ILE A 34 4.21 17.50 16.45
C ILE A 34 4.63 18.13 15.11
N LYS A 35 4.63 17.34 14.03
CA LYS A 35 5.02 17.77 12.69
C LYS A 35 4.17 18.98 12.25
N ASN A 36 4.85 20.01 11.77
CA ASN A 36 4.25 21.29 11.36
C ASN A 36 3.55 22.08 12.48
N LYS A 37 3.87 21.83 13.75
CA LYS A 37 3.31 22.50 14.90
C LYS A 37 4.34 22.61 16.01
N ASN A 38 4.42 23.79 16.68
CA ASN A 38 5.30 23.99 17.85
C ASN A 38 4.70 23.44 19.16
N THR A 39 3.98 22.33 19.08
CA THR A 39 3.37 21.68 20.24
C THR A 39 4.22 20.46 20.60
N PRO A 40 4.70 20.35 21.85
CA PRO A 40 5.41 19.16 22.31
C PRO A 40 4.56 17.91 22.19
N LYS A 41 5.19 16.78 21.84
CA LYS A 41 4.57 15.45 21.93
C LYS A 41 4.58 15.00 23.39
N SER A 42 3.55 14.28 23.80
CA SER A 42 3.56 13.52 25.05
C SER A 42 4.58 12.37 24.99
N ASP A 43 5.02 11.89 26.14
CA ASP A 43 5.93 10.74 26.20
C ASP A 43 5.27 9.49 25.58
N ILE A 44 3.99 9.25 25.87
CA ILE A 44 3.21 8.15 25.24
C ILE A 44 3.23 8.27 23.71
N ALA A 45 3.08 9.46 23.16
CA ALA A 45 3.12 9.65 21.70
C ALA A 45 4.50 9.35 21.12
N LYS A 46 5.57 9.69 21.84
CA LYS A 46 6.95 9.38 21.44
C LYS A 46 7.21 7.87 21.48
N GLU A 47 6.82 7.19 22.54
CA GLU A 47 6.93 5.75 22.69
C GLU A 47 6.16 5.03 21.58
N THR A 48 4.91 5.42 21.34
CA THR A 48 4.10 4.84 20.25
C THR A 48 4.76 5.01 18.88
N ILE A 49 5.39 6.15 18.61
CA ILE A 49 6.13 6.38 17.36
C ILE A 49 7.32 5.44 17.25
N ILE A 50 8.08 5.26 18.34
CA ILE A 50 9.23 4.36 18.38
C ILE A 50 8.78 2.91 18.15
N ASP A 51 7.67 2.50 18.75
CA ASP A 51 7.09 1.17 18.53
C ASP A 51 6.73 0.95 17.05
N TYR A 52 6.06 1.91 16.40
CA TYR A 52 5.78 1.83 14.97
C TYR A 52 7.07 1.78 14.12
N GLN A 53 8.10 2.49 14.50
CA GLN A 53 9.40 2.54 13.83
C GLN A 53 10.25 1.29 14.04
N SER A 54 9.89 0.46 15.01
CA SER A 54 10.53 -0.84 15.25
C SER A 54 9.95 -1.96 14.38
N VAL A 55 8.83 -1.71 13.71
CA VAL A 55 8.22 -2.68 12.79
C VAL A 55 9.02 -2.75 11.50
N GLY A 56 9.61 -3.90 11.24
CA GLY A 56 10.31 -4.17 10.00
C GLY A 56 9.34 -4.40 8.84
N TYR A 57 9.73 -3.98 7.66
CA TYR A 57 9.03 -4.24 6.39
C TYR A 57 9.94 -4.99 5.44
N ARG A 58 9.35 -5.82 4.58
CA ARG A 58 10.01 -6.49 3.46
C ARG A 58 9.18 -6.33 2.20
N PHE A 59 9.83 -6.49 1.07
CA PHE A 59 9.14 -6.59 -0.20
C PHE A 59 8.51 -7.95 -0.40
N GLU A 60 7.32 -7.96 -1.00
CA GLU A 60 6.63 -9.14 -1.45
C GLU A 60 7.32 -9.76 -2.69
N GLN A 61 7.25 -11.09 -2.86
CA GLN A 61 7.93 -11.74 -3.98
C GLN A 61 7.43 -11.29 -5.36
N ASN A 62 6.15 -10.96 -5.48
CA ASN A 62 5.53 -10.49 -6.71
C ASN A 62 6.08 -9.14 -7.22
N ILE A 63 6.81 -8.39 -6.39
CA ILE A 63 7.50 -7.17 -6.84
C ILE A 63 8.53 -7.45 -7.93
N LYS A 64 9.12 -8.65 -7.97
CA LYS A 64 10.13 -9.01 -8.96
C LYS A 64 9.60 -8.94 -10.39
N GLU A 65 8.38 -9.43 -10.60
CA GLU A 65 7.74 -9.39 -11.92
C GLU A 65 7.46 -7.95 -12.33
N LEU A 66 6.91 -7.17 -11.41
CA LEU A 66 6.63 -5.74 -11.65
C LEU A 66 7.90 -4.94 -11.90
N TYR A 67 8.97 -5.22 -11.16
CA TYR A 67 10.28 -4.61 -11.35
C TYR A 67 10.89 -4.94 -12.73
N ASN A 68 10.80 -6.19 -13.18
CA ASN A 68 11.28 -6.60 -14.49
C ASN A 68 10.54 -5.86 -15.62
N LEU A 69 9.22 -5.69 -15.49
CA LEU A 69 8.44 -4.88 -16.43
C LEU A 69 8.84 -3.41 -16.39
N TRP A 70 9.08 -2.86 -15.21
CA TRP A 70 9.48 -1.46 -15.05
C TRP A 70 10.88 -1.19 -15.61
N LYS A 71 11.81 -2.12 -15.41
CA LYS A 71 13.19 -2.00 -15.88
C LYS A 71 13.31 -2.03 -17.41
N ASP A 72 12.46 -2.81 -18.07
CA ASP A 72 12.37 -2.85 -19.52
C ASP A 72 11.63 -1.59 -20.04
N GLU A 73 12.37 -0.74 -20.76
CA GLU A 73 11.81 0.51 -21.32
C GLU A 73 10.56 0.30 -22.17
N LYS A 74 10.47 -0.82 -22.89
CA LYS A 74 9.32 -1.16 -23.76
C LYS A 74 8.07 -1.49 -22.93
N ASN A 75 8.25 -2.11 -21.77
CA ASN A 75 7.18 -2.59 -20.91
C ASN A 75 6.89 -1.66 -19.72
N ARG A 76 7.69 -0.61 -19.50
CA ARG A 76 7.54 0.32 -18.38
C ARG A 76 6.16 0.96 -18.28
N ASN A 77 5.56 1.32 -19.40
CA ASN A 77 4.21 1.86 -19.42
C ASN A 77 3.17 0.83 -18.95
N PHE A 78 3.38 -0.45 -19.21
CA PHE A 78 2.53 -1.51 -18.71
C PHE A 78 2.69 -1.70 -17.20
N ALA A 79 3.91 -1.59 -16.68
CA ALA A 79 4.14 -1.56 -15.23
C ALA A 79 3.37 -0.42 -14.53
N TYR A 80 3.35 0.77 -15.12
CA TYR A 80 2.54 1.89 -14.60
C TYR A 80 1.04 1.58 -14.64
N GLN A 81 0.54 0.93 -15.70
CA GLN A 81 -0.88 0.54 -15.80
C GLN A 81 -1.25 -0.48 -14.71
N ILE A 82 -0.41 -1.48 -14.46
CA ILE A 82 -0.60 -2.43 -13.35
C ILE A 82 -0.65 -1.70 -12.00
N ALA A 83 0.20 -0.68 -11.82
CA ALA A 83 0.20 0.16 -10.62
C ALA A 83 -1.01 1.13 -10.55
N GLY A 84 -1.94 1.07 -11.51
CA GLY A 84 -3.12 1.95 -11.56
C GLY A 84 -2.82 3.37 -12.05
N ILE A 85 -1.63 3.61 -12.59
CA ILE A 85 -1.19 4.93 -13.08
C ILE A 85 -1.53 5.03 -14.58
N MET A 86 -2.75 5.45 -14.87
CA MET A 86 -3.24 5.58 -16.24
C MET A 86 -3.31 7.03 -16.69
N ASN A 87 -3.08 7.27 -17.97
CA ASN A 87 -3.26 8.61 -18.52
C ASN A 87 -4.72 9.08 -18.33
N PRO A 88 -4.94 10.37 -18.04
CA PRO A 88 -6.28 10.90 -17.91
C PRO A 88 -7.05 10.77 -19.23
N ASP A 89 -8.35 10.56 -19.12
CA ASP A 89 -9.26 10.54 -20.28
C ASP A 89 -9.33 11.94 -20.90
N SER A 90 -9.19 12.00 -22.22
CA SER A 90 -9.28 13.24 -23.01
C SER A 90 -10.68 13.88 -23.01
N SER A 91 -11.73 13.14 -22.61
CA SER A 91 -13.09 13.66 -22.46
C SER A 91 -13.28 14.58 -21.25
N LEU A 92 -12.34 14.61 -20.32
CA LEU A 92 -12.40 15.42 -19.12
C LEU A 92 -12.28 16.92 -19.46
N ASN A 93 -12.92 17.76 -18.66
CA ASN A 93 -12.68 19.19 -18.75
C ASN A 93 -11.22 19.52 -18.38
N LEU A 94 -10.71 20.64 -18.86
CA LEU A 94 -9.30 21.01 -18.74
C LEU A 94 -8.79 21.04 -17.29
N ARG A 95 -9.63 21.48 -16.35
CA ARG A 95 -9.25 21.55 -14.92
C ARG A 95 -9.08 20.17 -14.32
N GLU A 96 -10.02 19.27 -14.59
CA GLU A 96 -9.97 17.88 -14.11
C GLU A 96 -8.85 17.12 -14.76
N TYR A 97 -8.64 17.31 -16.07
CA TYR A 97 -7.54 16.73 -16.82
C TYR A 97 -6.18 17.12 -16.20
N LYS A 98 -5.96 18.43 -15.97
CA LYS A 98 -4.72 18.91 -15.32
C LYS A 98 -4.53 18.34 -13.92
N LYS A 99 -5.61 18.26 -13.11
CA LYS A 99 -5.56 17.67 -11.78
C LYS A 99 -5.17 16.18 -11.80
N LYS A 100 -5.77 15.41 -12.71
CA LYS A 100 -5.44 13.98 -12.88
C LYS A 100 -4.03 13.79 -13.40
N LEU A 101 -3.58 14.62 -14.35
CA LEU A 101 -2.22 14.56 -14.89
C LEU A 101 -1.17 14.82 -13.80
N SER A 102 -1.39 15.85 -12.97
CA SER A 102 -0.52 16.14 -11.81
C SER A 102 -0.48 14.98 -10.82
N LYS A 103 -1.65 14.39 -10.49
CA LYS A 103 -1.72 13.22 -9.64
C LYS A 103 -0.92 12.05 -10.22
N ASN A 104 -1.12 11.70 -11.49
CA ASN A 104 -0.41 10.62 -12.15
C ASN A 104 1.11 10.83 -12.16
N ARG A 105 1.55 12.07 -12.35
CA ARG A 105 2.98 12.40 -12.29
C ARG A 105 3.57 12.06 -10.90
N ASN A 106 2.87 12.46 -9.84
CA ASN A 106 3.30 12.18 -8.47
C ASN A 106 3.31 10.67 -8.18
N GLU A 107 2.28 9.96 -8.62
CA GLU A 107 2.20 8.50 -8.48
C GLU A 107 3.32 7.79 -9.25
N ARG A 108 3.69 8.26 -10.44
CA ARG A 108 4.86 7.75 -11.19
C ARG A 108 6.16 7.95 -10.42
N ILE A 109 6.39 9.16 -9.88
CA ILE A 109 7.60 9.45 -9.10
C ILE A 109 7.68 8.54 -7.87
N GLN A 110 6.56 8.33 -7.17
CA GLN A 110 6.50 7.42 -6.02
C GLN A 110 6.78 5.98 -6.44
N PHE A 111 6.19 5.53 -7.53
CA PHE A 111 6.39 4.20 -8.07
C PHE A 111 7.85 3.97 -8.51
N ASP A 112 8.44 4.92 -9.24
CA ASP A 112 9.84 4.86 -9.65
C ASP A 112 10.79 4.85 -8.43
N THR A 113 10.46 5.59 -7.38
CA THR A 113 11.22 5.59 -6.12
C THR A 113 11.14 4.22 -5.46
N LEU A 114 9.96 3.60 -5.43
CA LEU A 114 9.75 2.25 -4.89
C LEU A 114 10.58 1.20 -5.68
N MET A 115 10.54 1.25 -7.01
CA MET A 115 11.28 0.30 -7.86
C MET A 115 12.80 0.43 -7.72
N ARG A 116 13.31 1.67 -7.61
CA ARG A 116 14.73 1.92 -7.36
C ARG A 116 15.16 1.46 -5.97
N PHE A 117 14.30 1.66 -4.98
CA PHE A 117 14.57 1.17 -3.63
C PHE A 117 14.56 -0.36 -3.56
N PHE A 118 13.67 -1.01 -4.30
CA PHE A 118 13.71 -2.47 -4.47
C PHE A 118 14.99 -2.95 -5.18
N GLU A 119 15.46 -2.23 -6.20
CA GLU A 119 16.73 -2.54 -6.88
C GLU A 119 17.93 -2.49 -5.92
N GLU A 120 17.90 -1.55 -4.98
CA GLU A 120 18.95 -1.38 -3.97
C GLU A 120 18.89 -2.44 -2.88
N LYS A 121 17.69 -2.74 -2.38
CA LYS A 121 17.47 -3.60 -1.20
C LYS A 121 17.27 -5.07 -1.51
N GLY A 122 16.65 -5.39 -2.63
CA GLY A 122 16.12 -6.73 -2.87
C GLY A 122 14.87 -7.02 -2.04
N HIS A 123 14.45 -8.29 -2.03
CA HIS A 123 13.20 -8.69 -1.38
C HIS A 123 13.36 -9.33 0.00
N GLU A 124 14.60 -9.66 0.39
CA GLU A 124 14.87 -10.38 1.65
C GLU A 124 15.27 -9.44 2.79
N GLU A 125 15.80 -8.27 2.45
CA GLU A 125 16.27 -7.32 3.45
C GLU A 125 15.12 -6.59 4.13
N GLU A 126 15.18 -6.51 5.45
CA GLU A 126 14.26 -5.69 6.23
C GLU A 126 14.65 -4.22 6.16
N PHE A 127 13.63 -3.37 6.19
CA PHE A 127 13.79 -1.94 6.32
C PHE A 127 12.69 -1.37 7.22
N TYR A 128 12.93 -0.18 7.74
CA TYR A 128 12.09 0.44 8.75
C TYR A 128 11.65 1.81 8.27
N LEU A 129 10.37 2.12 8.49
CA LEU A 129 9.77 3.37 8.08
C LEU A 129 9.80 4.38 9.21
N LYS A 130 10.09 5.63 8.88
CA LYS A 130 9.95 6.71 9.83
C LYS A 130 8.49 7.09 10.01
N TRP A 131 8.09 7.28 11.26
CA TRP A 131 6.76 7.75 11.65
C TRP A 131 6.84 9.10 12.35
N ASP A 132 5.76 9.85 12.28
CA ASP A 132 5.60 11.08 13.04
C ASP A 132 4.13 11.32 13.37
N MET A 133 3.86 12.25 14.28
CA MET A 133 2.52 12.69 14.64
C MET A 133 2.23 14.02 13.94
N ILE A 134 1.11 14.08 13.23
CA ILE A 134 0.65 15.31 12.56
C ILE A 134 -0.30 16.12 13.45
N ALA A 135 -0.57 17.36 13.05
CA ALA A 135 -1.37 18.32 13.83
C ALA A 135 -2.79 17.86 14.18
N SER A 136 -3.36 16.90 13.45
CA SER A 136 -4.66 16.31 13.76
C SER A 136 -4.62 15.22 14.86
N GLY A 137 -3.46 14.91 15.42
CA GLY A 137 -3.26 13.85 16.40
C GLY A 137 -3.09 12.45 15.81
N ARG A 138 -3.00 12.33 14.47
CA ARG A 138 -2.81 11.04 13.81
C ARG A 138 -1.32 10.71 13.66
N TYR A 139 -1.00 9.44 13.79
CA TYR A 139 0.32 8.90 13.43
C TYR A 139 0.36 8.66 11.92
N MET A 140 1.41 9.15 11.28
CA MET A 140 1.59 9.06 9.84
C MET A 140 3.02 8.66 9.50
N GLU A 141 3.18 7.86 8.49
CA GLU A 141 4.49 7.54 7.94
C GLU A 141 5.13 8.81 7.37
N ASP A 142 6.33 9.12 7.84
CA ASP A 142 7.18 10.22 7.35
C ASP A 142 8.30 9.67 6.47
N SER A 143 7.92 8.83 5.52
CA SER A 143 8.82 8.14 4.61
C SER A 143 8.41 8.39 3.17
N ARG A 144 9.38 8.37 2.25
CA ARG A 144 9.14 8.44 0.80
C ARG A 144 8.44 7.18 0.27
N ILE A 145 8.67 6.06 0.93
CA ILE A 145 8.01 4.79 0.64
C ILE A 145 7.00 4.59 1.75
N THR A 146 5.72 4.71 1.44
CA THR A 146 4.64 4.72 2.43
C THR A 146 3.46 3.85 2.00
N PRO A 147 3.22 2.73 2.70
CA PRO A 147 2.02 1.93 2.49
C PRO A 147 0.72 2.67 2.83
N GLN A 148 0.73 3.65 3.72
CA GLN A 148 -0.49 4.39 4.09
C GLN A 148 -1.08 5.17 2.92
N ASN A 149 -0.23 5.79 2.10
CA ASN A 149 -0.67 6.74 1.08
C ASN A 149 -0.73 6.15 -0.34
N ASN A 150 -0.19 4.96 -0.54
CA ASN A 150 -0.09 4.36 -1.86
C ASN A 150 -0.56 2.91 -1.85
N LYS A 151 -1.60 2.61 -2.65
CA LYS A 151 -2.19 1.27 -2.72
C LYS A 151 -1.21 0.22 -3.23
N ILE A 152 -0.41 0.55 -4.25
CA ILE A 152 0.57 -0.39 -4.79
C ILE A 152 1.70 -0.65 -3.80
N THR A 153 2.18 0.36 -3.09
CA THR A 153 3.18 0.18 -2.04
C THR A 153 2.65 -0.72 -0.93
N ARG A 154 1.39 -0.55 -0.51
CA ARG A 154 0.74 -1.42 0.48
C ARG A 154 0.64 -2.87 0.02
N PHE A 155 0.39 -3.10 -1.27
CA PHE A 155 0.32 -4.43 -1.85
C PHE A 155 1.69 -5.11 -1.95
N LEU A 156 2.75 -4.33 -2.18
CA LEU A 156 4.10 -4.84 -2.40
C LEU A 156 4.96 -4.93 -1.13
N LEU A 157 4.48 -4.45 0.01
CA LEU A 157 5.17 -4.51 1.28
C LEU A 157 4.42 -5.39 2.28
N SER A 158 5.18 -6.14 3.07
CA SER A 158 4.66 -6.90 4.21
C SER A 158 5.55 -6.70 5.43
N THR A 159 4.96 -6.94 6.60
CA THR A 159 5.70 -7.04 7.85
C THR A 159 6.05 -8.52 8.09
N PRO A 160 7.31 -8.85 8.41
CA PRO A 160 7.69 -10.20 8.77
C PRO A 160 6.84 -10.69 9.95
N GLY A 161 6.35 -11.92 9.86
CA GLY A 161 5.50 -12.51 10.89
C GLY A 161 3.99 -12.27 10.76
N THR A 162 3.54 -11.37 9.86
CA THR A 162 2.11 -11.25 9.53
C THR A 162 1.66 -12.25 8.46
N ARG A 163 2.59 -12.98 7.87
CA ARG A 163 2.29 -14.09 6.98
C ARG A 163 2.14 -15.35 7.81
N THR A 164 0.93 -15.71 8.10
CA THR A 164 0.60 -17.06 8.49
C THR A 164 0.47 -17.86 7.21
N ASN A 165 1.32 -18.86 7.03
CA ASN A 165 1.09 -19.86 5.99
C ASN A 165 -0.22 -20.56 6.38
N ILE A 166 -1.23 -20.42 5.55
CA ILE A 166 -2.45 -21.21 5.69
C ILE A 166 -2.07 -22.64 5.31
N GLU A 167 -1.91 -23.49 6.31
CA GLU A 167 -1.67 -24.91 6.08
C GLU A 167 -3.01 -25.56 5.75
N PHE A 168 -3.12 -26.04 4.53
CA PHE A 168 -4.27 -26.83 4.11
C PHE A 168 -3.98 -28.29 4.42
N THR A 169 -4.78 -28.89 5.29
CA THR A 169 -4.80 -30.35 5.47
C THR A 169 -5.79 -30.98 4.46
N LYS A 170 -5.50 -32.21 4.06
CA LYS A 170 -6.43 -32.97 3.22
C LYS A 170 -7.01 -34.12 4.05
N ASP A 171 -8.30 -34.38 3.90
CA ASP A 171 -8.94 -35.57 4.46
C ASP A 171 -8.52 -36.84 3.70
N GLU A 172 -8.99 -38.00 4.15
CA GLU A 172 -8.71 -39.30 3.52
C GLU A 172 -9.29 -39.40 2.10
N GLU A 173 -10.25 -38.54 1.76
CA GLU A 173 -10.92 -38.46 0.47
C GLU A 173 -10.23 -37.45 -0.47
N GLY A 174 -9.22 -36.71 0.04
CA GLY A 174 -8.44 -35.72 -0.70
C GLY A 174 -9.04 -34.31 -0.72
N ASN A 175 -10.13 -34.06 0.01
CA ASN A 175 -10.73 -32.74 0.13
C ASN A 175 -9.86 -31.85 1.00
N VAL A 176 -9.78 -30.57 0.67
CA VAL A 176 -9.03 -29.58 1.44
C VAL A 176 -9.82 -29.20 2.69
N ILE A 177 -9.25 -29.47 3.86
CA ILE A 177 -9.78 -29.00 5.14
C ILE A 177 -9.13 -27.69 5.49
N VAL A 178 -9.94 -26.66 5.71
CA VAL A 178 -9.49 -25.34 6.17
C VAL A 178 -10.10 -25.10 7.56
N GLU A 179 -9.31 -24.61 8.50
CA GLU A 179 -9.82 -24.25 9.82
C GLU A 179 -10.96 -23.23 9.70
N PRO A 180 -12.08 -23.40 10.47
CA PRO A 180 -13.24 -22.51 10.38
C PRO A 180 -12.89 -21.02 10.61
N GLU A 181 -11.93 -20.74 11.48
CA GLU A 181 -11.45 -19.38 11.76
C GLU A 181 -10.79 -18.75 10.52
N ILE A 182 -10.02 -19.51 9.76
CA ILE A 182 -9.38 -19.05 8.52
C ILE A 182 -10.46 -18.75 7.48
N VAL A 183 -11.45 -19.62 7.33
CA VAL A 183 -12.58 -19.39 6.43
C VAL A 183 -13.33 -18.11 6.81
N ALA A 184 -13.59 -17.89 8.10
CA ALA A 184 -14.24 -16.68 8.59
C ALA A 184 -13.41 -15.43 8.28
N MET A 185 -12.08 -15.46 8.46
CA MET A 185 -11.19 -14.35 8.12
C MET A 185 -11.16 -14.07 6.61
N MET A 186 -11.19 -15.10 5.79
CA MET A 186 -11.25 -14.93 4.32
C MET A 186 -12.58 -14.28 3.91
N LYS A 187 -13.71 -14.77 4.44
CA LYS A 187 -15.03 -14.19 4.20
C LYS A 187 -15.09 -12.73 4.64
N LEU A 188 -14.54 -12.40 5.81
CA LEU A 188 -14.44 -11.03 6.31
C LEU A 188 -13.63 -10.13 5.35
N SER A 189 -12.50 -10.61 4.84
CA SER A 189 -11.67 -9.87 3.90
C SER A 189 -12.39 -9.60 2.59
N VAL A 190 -13.16 -10.56 2.09
CA VAL A 190 -13.99 -10.39 0.89
C VAL A 190 -15.11 -9.39 1.14
N ALA A 191 -15.80 -9.47 2.28
CA ALA A 191 -16.84 -8.52 2.65
C ALA A 191 -16.31 -7.09 2.72
N GLN A 192 -15.14 -6.88 3.32
CA GLN A 192 -14.47 -5.59 3.35
C GLN A 192 -14.11 -5.08 1.94
N ALA A 193 -13.68 -5.95 1.05
CA ALA A 193 -13.35 -5.60 -0.33
C ALA A 193 -14.58 -5.19 -1.14
N LEU A 194 -15.76 -5.69 -0.78
CA LEU A 194 -17.05 -5.38 -1.39
C LEU A 194 -17.77 -4.18 -0.72
N ASP A 195 -17.11 -3.44 0.17
CA ASP A 195 -17.65 -2.29 0.90
C ASP A 195 -18.89 -2.63 1.77
N TYR A 196 -19.01 -3.86 2.25
CA TYR A 196 -20.04 -4.18 3.24
C TYR A 196 -19.81 -3.43 4.54
N ASP A 197 -20.86 -2.86 5.10
CA ASP A 197 -20.86 -2.11 6.37
C ASP A 197 -20.70 -3.08 7.55
N LEU A 198 -19.44 -3.28 7.96
CA LEU A 198 -19.07 -4.24 9.00
C LEU A 198 -19.46 -3.81 10.42
N ASP A 199 -19.92 -2.56 10.58
CA ASP A 199 -20.38 -2.02 11.89
C ASP A 199 -21.77 -2.53 12.27
N LYS A 200 -22.46 -3.19 11.34
CA LYS A 200 -23.82 -3.68 11.53
C LYS A 200 -23.87 -5.20 11.44
N ASP A 201 -23.70 -5.84 12.57
CA ASP A 201 -24.01 -7.26 12.80
C ASP A 201 -23.32 -8.26 11.85
N LEU A 202 -22.02 -8.46 12.11
CA LEU A 202 -21.11 -9.30 11.32
C LEU A 202 -21.51 -10.79 11.31
N ASP A 203 -22.21 -11.27 12.33
CA ASP A 203 -22.24 -12.71 12.60
C ASP A 203 -23.28 -13.47 11.78
N THR A 204 -24.30 -12.83 11.25
CA THR A 204 -25.41 -13.56 10.62
C THR A 204 -25.70 -13.17 9.18
N PHE A 205 -25.69 -11.90 8.86
CA PHE A 205 -26.17 -11.43 7.55
C PHE A 205 -25.08 -11.49 6.48
N VAL A 206 -23.87 -11.00 6.78
CA VAL A 206 -22.77 -10.92 5.80
C VAL A 206 -22.29 -12.33 5.41
N LEU A 207 -22.21 -13.26 6.35
CA LEU A 207 -21.80 -14.63 6.07
C LEU A 207 -22.84 -15.39 5.25
N ALA A 208 -24.13 -15.17 5.50
CA ALA A 208 -25.22 -15.80 4.75
C ALA A 208 -25.37 -15.26 3.32
N GLU A 209 -25.17 -13.95 3.12
CA GLU A 209 -25.17 -13.36 1.77
C GLU A 209 -23.92 -13.78 0.98
N LEU A 210 -22.74 -13.77 1.61
CA LEU A 210 -21.51 -14.28 0.98
C LEU A 210 -21.59 -15.76 0.63
N GLU A 211 -22.26 -16.57 1.43
CA GLU A 211 -22.50 -17.98 1.09
C GLU A 211 -23.40 -18.16 -0.13
N LYS A 212 -24.34 -17.24 -0.37
CA LYS A 212 -25.17 -17.24 -1.58
C LYS A 212 -24.38 -16.76 -2.82
N ASP A 213 -23.57 -15.72 -2.67
CA ASP A 213 -22.83 -15.11 -3.77
C ASP A 213 -21.54 -15.89 -4.12
N ILE A 214 -20.96 -16.63 -3.16
CA ILE A 214 -19.80 -17.51 -3.35
C ILE A 214 -20.25 -18.99 -3.51
N SER A 215 -21.49 -19.26 -3.77
CA SER A 215 -21.88 -20.56 -4.32
C SER A 215 -21.28 -20.66 -5.72
N ILE A 216 -20.00 -21.00 -5.76
CA ILE A 216 -19.34 -21.48 -6.98
C ILE A 216 -20.18 -22.67 -7.41
N GLU A 217 -20.89 -22.53 -8.50
CA GLU A 217 -21.44 -23.69 -9.19
C GLU A 217 -20.28 -24.64 -9.40
N ASN A 218 -20.38 -25.83 -8.83
CA ASN A 218 -19.37 -26.87 -8.91
C ASN A 218 -19.38 -27.47 -10.32
N ASP A 219 -19.11 -26.66 -11.35
CA ASP A 219 -18.97 -27.13 -12.73
C ASP A 219 -17.52 -27.43 -13.13
N GLY A 220 -16.57 -27.26 -12.20
CA GLY A 220 -15.17 -27.64 -12.41
C GLY A 220 -14.39 -26.77 -13.40
N SER A 221 -14.90 -25.62 -13.80
CA SER A 221 -14.19 -24.68 -14.68
C SER A 221 -13.59 -23.52 -13.88
N LEU A 222 -12.27 -23.57 -13.67
CA LEU A 222 -11.39 -22.43 -13.46
C LEU A 222 -10.79 -22.05 -14.80
#